data_c11a52b8a0927b3b9962528a59648599
#
_entry.id   c11a52b8a0927b3b9962528a59648599
#
_cell.length_a   1.000
_cell.length_b   1.000
_cell.length_c   1.000
_cell.angle_alpha   90.00
_cell.angle_beta   90.00
_cell.angle_gamma   90.00
#
_symmetry.space_group_name_H-M   'P 1'
#
loop_
_entity.id
_entity.type
_entity.pdbx_description
1 polymer ?
#
loop_
_entity_poly.entity_id
_entity_poly.type
_entity_poly.pdbx_seq_one_letter_code
_entity_poly.pdbx_strand_id
1 'polypeptide(L)'
;MREELTKIKTPFVRSLVTVAIAAATVGASAAEPIEPIAPVKEINLALVELGKKLYFDPRLSQSGFISCNSCHNLSMGGTDNLRTSIGHKWQQGPINSPTVLNSSLNVAQFWDGRAADLKAQAGGPIANPMEMGFTPQGSPHIELMGA
;
A
#
# COMPACT_ATOMS: atom_id res chain seq x y z
N MET A 1 26.99 -42.04 -62.04
CA MET A 1 27.47 -42.06 -60.71
C MET A 1 27.04 -40.75 -60.02
N ARG A 2 25.68 -40.53 -59.93
CA ARG A 2 25.06 -39.35 -59.36
C ARG A 2 23.63 -39.56 -58.82
N GLU A 3 23.33 -40.72 -58.23
CA GLU A 3 21.93 -41.01 -57.80
C GLU A 3 21.80 -41.68 -56.40
N GLU A 4 22.80 -41.62 -55.53
CA GLU A 4 22.73 -42.34 -54.27
C GLU A 4 22.77 -41.44 -53.02
N LEU A 5 22.60 -40.12 -53.15
CA LEU A 5 22.71 -39.22 -51.96
C LEU A 5 21.39 -38.60 -51.47
N THR A 6 20.23 -39.08 -51.94
CA THR A 6 18.93 -38.48 -51.60
C THR A 6 18.01 -39.39 -50.77
N LYS A 7 18.52 -40.36 -50.03
CA LYS A 7 17.72 -41.18 -49.11
C LYS A 7 18.14 -41.02 -47.67
N ILE A 8 18.35 -39.78 -47.22
CA ILE A 8 18.37 -39.50 -45.77
C ILE A 8 16.92 -39.51 -45.33
N LYS A 9 16.59 -40.49 -44.51
CA LYS A 9 15.26 -40.79 -44.00
C LYS A 9 14.73 -39.60 -43.19
N THR A 10 14.03 -38.69 -43.85
CA THR A 10 13.41 -37.48 -43.31
C THR A 10 12.45 -37.66 -42.13
N PRO A 11 11.78 -38.83 -41.89
CA PRO A 11 10.87 -38.94 -40.73
C PRO A 11 11.58 -38.95 -39.38
N PHE A 12 12.82 -39.49 -39.31
CA PHE A 12 13.53 -39.59 -38.01
C PHE A 12 14.03 -38.27 -37.51
N VAL A 13 14.52 -37.39 -38.38
CA VAL A 13 14.98 -36.04 -38.05
C VAL A 13 13.80 -35.15 -37.65
N ARG A 14 12.66 -35.26 -38.31
CA ARG A 14 11.43 -34.52 -37.98
C ARG A 14 10.89 -34.92 -36.60
N SER A 15 10.88 -36.18 -36.24
CA SER A 15 10.44 -36.66 -34.92
C SER A 15 11.37 -36.19 -33.80
N LEU A 16 12.69 -36.17 -34.00
CA LEU A 16 13.64 -35.69 -33.02
C LEU A 16 13.52 -34.17 -32.75
N VAL A 17 13.27 -33.38 -33.82
CA VAL A 17 13.08 -31.94 -33.69
C VAL A 17 11.76 -31.62 -32.96
N THR A 18 10.67 -32.37 -33.25
CA THR A 18 9.38 -32.20 -32.60
C THR A 18 9.44 -32.53 -31.11
N VAL A 19 10.16 -33.60 -30.72
CA VAL A 19 10.36 -33.97 -29.30
C VAL A 19 11.24 -32.93 -28.57
N ALA A 20 12.28 -32.40 -29.23
CA ALA A 20 13.13 -31.36 -28.62
C ALA A 20 12.38 -30.05 -28.39
N ILE A 21 11.49 -29.64 -29.30
CA ILE A 21 10.66 -28.43 -29.12
C ILE A 21 9.62 -28.64 -28.00
N ALA A 22 9.00 -29.82 -27.91
CA ALA A 22 8.03 -30.14 -26.85
C ALA A 22 8.70 -30.20 -25.47
N ALA A 23 9.95 -30.66 -25.38
CA ALA A 23 10.71 -30.68 -24.12
C ALA A 23 11.16 -29.28 -23.67
N ALA A 24 11.38 -28.34 -24.59
CA ALA A 24 11.79 -26.97 -24.29
C ALA A 24 10.65 -26.09 -23.71
N THR A 25 9.38 -26.46 -23.96
CA THR A 25 8.22 -25.69 -23.47
C THR A 25 7.76 -26.06 -22.06
N VAL A 26 8.27 -27.15 -21.47
CA VAL A 26 7.87 -27.60 -20.12
C VAL A 26 8.63 -26.86 -18.99
N GLY A 27 9.65 -26.06 -19.33
CA GLY A 27 10.54 -25.44 -18.33
C GLY A 27 10.31 -23.95 -18.03
N ALA A 28 9.38 -23.29 -18.72
CA ALA A 28 9.12 -21.86 -18.49
C ALA A 28 7.92 -21.62 -17.58
N SER A 29 7.90 -22.25 -16.40
CA SER A 29 7.09 -21.75 -15.30
C SER A 29 7.85 -20.55 -14.71
N ALA A 30 7.70 -19.40 -15.36
CA ALA A 30 8.11 -18.14 -14.74
C ALA A 30 7.28 -18.00 -13.45
N ALA A 31 7.95 -17.99 -12.31
CA ALA A 31 7.29 -17.65 -11.06
C ALA A 31 6.60 -16.29 -11.26
N GLU A 32 5.33 -16.20 -10.92
CA GLU A 32 4.61 -14.93 -10.96
C GLU A 32 5.40 -13.90 -10.18
N PRO A 33 5.72 -12.74 -10.77
CA PRO A 33 6.50 -11.71 -10.08
C PRO A 33 5.71 -11.05 -8.94
N ILE A 34 4.40 -11.30 -8.85
CA ILE A 34 3.50 -10.78 -7.83
C ILE A 34 3.04 -11.95 -6.97
N GLU A 35 3.42 -11.92 -5.71
CA GLU A 35 2.98 -12.90 -4.73
C GLU A 35 1.82 -12.35 -3.89
N PRO A 36 0.91 -13.21 -3.39
CA PRO A 36 -0.12 -12.81 -2.45
C PRO A 36 0.51 -12.20 -1.18
N ILE A 37 -0.11 -11.15 -0.65
CA ILE A 37 0.32 -10.53 0.61
C ILE A 37 0.21 -11.56 1.73
N ALA A 38 1.33 -11.85 2.39
CA ALA A 38 1.34 -12.76 3.53
C ALA A 38 0.56 -12.17 4.71
N PRO A 39 -0.28 -12.96 5.39
CA PRO A 39 -0.95 -12.51 6.61
C PRO A 39 0.06 -12.07 7.67
N VAL A 40 -0.28 -11.03 8.43
CA VAL A 40 0.52 -10.57 9.58
C VAL A 40 0.53 -11.69 10.63
N LYS A 41 1.73 -12.13 11.01
CA LYS A 41 1.89 -13.29 11.90
C LYS A 41 1.68 -12.95 13.37
N GLU A 42 2.04 -11.74 13.78
CA GLU A 42 1.94 -11.30 15.18
C GLU A 42 1.29 -9.92 15.23
N ILE A 43 0.16 -9.84 15.92
CA ILE A 43 -0.60 -8.60 16.11
C ILE A 43 -0.83 -8.40 17.61
N ASN A 44 -0.45 -7.25 18.12
CA ASN A 44 -0.86 -6.83 19.46
C ASN A 44 -2.29 -6.30 19.39
N LEU A 45 -3.26 -7.12 19.75
CA LEU A 45 -4.68 -6.78 19.67
C LEU A 45 -5.05 -5.56 20.54
N ALA A 46 -4.39 -5.34 21.67
CA ALA A 46 -4.66 -4.17 22.51
C ALA A 46 -4.25 -2.87 21.80
N LEU A 47 -3.09 -2.87 21.10
CA LEU A 47 -2.67 -1.72 20.30
C LEU A 47 -3.57 -1.50 19.08
N VAL A 48 -4.04 -2.58 18.45
CA VAL A 48 -4.99 -2.49 17.33
C VAL A 48 -6.29 -1.82 17.78
N GLU A 49 -6.86 -2.25 18.90
CA GLU A 49 -8.10 -1.66 19.45
C GLU A 49 -7.90 -0.21 19.88
N LEU A 50 -6.75 0.14 20.45
CA LEU A 50 -6.41 1.52 20.77
C LEU A 50 -6.31 2.35 19.46
N GLY A 51 -5.56 1.89 18.49
CA GLY A 51 -5.40 2.57 17.19
C GLY A 51 -6.74 2.77 16.49
N LYS A 52 -7.62 1.77 16.52
CA LYS A 52 -8.98 1.88 16.00
C LYS A 52 -9.79 2.98 16.70
N LYS A 53 -9.75 3.05 18.02
CA LYS A 53 -10.42 4.13 18.78
C LYS A 53 -9.87 5.49 18.40
N LEU A 54 -8.54 5.64 18.33
CA LEU A 54 -7.89 6.89 17.96
C LEU A 54 -8.21 7.32 16.53
N TYR A 55 -8.30 6.38 15.61
CA TYR A 55 -8.63 6.66 14.20
C TYR A 55 -9.98 7.36 14.01
N PHE A 56 -10.96 7.06 14.85
CA PHE A 56 -12.29 7.67 14.81
C PHE A 56 -12.47 8.80 15.84
N ASP A 57 -11.44 9.13 16.63
CA ASP A 57 -11.56 10.09 17.72
C ASP A 57 -11.32 11.53 17.23
N PRO A 58 -12.36 12.38 17.16
CA PRO A 58 -12.21 13.76 16.72
C PRO A 58 -11.47 14.65 17.74
N ARG A 59 -11.31 14.17 18.99
CA ARG A 59 -10.55 14.89 20.02
C ARG A 59 -9.06 15.02 19.71
N LEU A 60 -8.57 14.24 18.73
CA LEU A 60 -7.23 14.39 18.18
C LEU A 60 -7.07 15.61 17.28
N SER A 61 -8.14 16.35 17.00
CA SER A 61 -8.07 17.63 16.31
C SER A 61 -8.33 18.80 17.26
N GLN A 62 -7.73 19.94 16.97
CA GLN A 62 -7.94 21.16 17.76
C GLN A 62 -9.41 21.61 17.80
N SER A 63 -10.14 21.38 16.72
CA SER A 63 -11.55 21.73 16.60
C SER A 63 -12.50 20.73 17.28
N GLY A 64 -12.05 19.51 17.58
CA GLY A 64 -12.90 18.42 18.03
C GLY A 64 -13.85 17.86 16.98
N PHE A 65 -13.67 18.20 15.70
CA PHE A 65 -14.54 17.74 14.59
C PHE A 65 -13.86 16.83 13.59
N ILE A 66 -12.53 16.87 13.49
CA ILE A 66 -11.77 16.14 12.50
C ILE A 66 -11.14 14.91 13.15
N SER A 67 -11.39 13.75 12.58
CA SER A 67 -10.70 12.49 12.89
C SER A 67 -9.95 12.00 11.67
N CYS A 68 -9.12 10.94 11.80
CA CYS A 68 -8.49 10.32 10.64
C CYS A 68 -9.54 9.86 9.62
N ASN A 69 -10.67 9.31 10.10
CA ASN A 69 -11.76 8.86 9.24
C ASN A 69 -12.45 10.01 8.48
N SER A 70 -12.28 11.27 8.87
CA SER A 70 -12.87 12.40 8.14
C SER A 70 -12.30 12.53 6.73
N CYS A 71 -10.99 12.31 6.57
CA CYS A 71 -10.29 12.37 5.28
C CYS A 71 -9.98 10.97 4.71
N HIS A 72 -9.96 9.95 5.55
CA HIS A 72 -9.65 8.57 5.16
C HIS A 72 -10.81 7.64 5.52
N ASN A 73 -11.99 7.93 4.98
CA ASN A 73 -13.23 7.20 5.30
C ASN A 73 -13.15 5.76 4.83
N LEU A 74 -13.19 4.81 5.78
CA LEU A 74 -13.10 3.38 5.48
C LEU A 74 -14.24 2.87 4.60
N SER A 75 -15.43 3.48 4.69
CA SER A 75 -16.57 3.13 3.83
C SER A 75 -16.44 3.65 2.40
N MET A 76 -15.47 4.55 2.16
CA MET A 76 -15.19 5.15 0.84
C MET A 76 -13.84 4.68 0.27
N GLY A 77 -13.40 3.50 0.69
CA GLY A 77 -12.11 2.95 0.24
C GLY A 77 -10.89 3.58 0.95
N GLY A 78 -11.07 4.13 2.16
CA GLY A 78 -9.99 4.72 2.95
C GLY A 78 -9.54 6.10 2.48
N THR A 79 -10.41 6.85 1.80
CA THR A 79 -10.21 8.20 1.28
C THR A 79 -11.52 8.99 1.40
N ASP A 80 -11.50 10.31 1.21
CA ASP A 80 -12.71 11.14 1.14
C ASP A 80 -13.21 11.37 -0.29
N ASN A 81 -12.49 10.86 -1.30
CA ASN A 81 -12.78 11.05 -2.73
C ASN A 81 -12.84 12.53 -3.18
N LEU A 82 -12.29 13.44 -2.40
CA LEU A 82 -12.18 14.85 -2.75
C LEU A 82 -10.86 15.12 -3.49
N ARG A 83 -10.86 16.16 -4.31
CA ARG A 83 -9.63 16.64 -4.94
C ARG A 83 -8.60 17.11 -3.91
N THR A 84 -9.07 17.72 -2.85
CA THR A 84 -8.31 18.15 -1.68
C THR A 84 -9.18 17.99 -0.45
N SER A 85 -8.64 17.40 0.60
CA SER A 85 -9.38 17.18 1.84
C SER A 85 -9.64 18.48 2.59
N ILE A 86 -10.71 18.49 3.39
CA ILE A 86 -11.10 19.62 4.23
C ILE A 86 -10.73 19.32 5.68
N GLY A 87 -9.86 20.13 6.26
CA GLY A 87 -9.39 19.98 7.63
C GLY A 87 -9.85 21.07 8.58
N HIS A 88 -9.04 21.34 9.59
CA HIS A 88 -9.30 22.29 10.65
C HIS A 88 -9.65 23.69 10.11
N LYS A 89 -10.69 24.32 10.67
CA LYS A 89 -11.22 25.62 10.23
C LYS A 89 -11.66 25.65 8.75
N TRP A 90 -12.08 24.50 8.19
CA TRP A 90 -12.52 24.37 6.81
C TRP A 90 -11.42 24.67 5.78
N GLN A 91 -10.16 24.62 6.20
CA GLN A 91 -9.03 24.80 5.31
C GLN A 91 -8.92 23.60 4.37
N GLN A 92 -8.52 23.85 3.14
CA GLN A 92 -8.27 22.81 2.15
C GLN A 92 -6.78 22.51 2.09
N GLY A 93 -6.44 21.23 2.13
CA GLY A 93 -5.09 20.77 1.90
C GLY A 93 -4.65 20.97 0.43
N PRO A 94 -3.37 20.83 0.13
CA PRO A 94 -2.84 21.01 -1.22
C PRO A 94 -3.08 19.81 -2.14
N ILE A 95 -3.43 18.65 -1.59
CA ILE A 95 -3.53 17.38 -2.32
C ILE A 95 -4.65 16.51 -1.73
N ASN A 96 -5.10 15.51 -2.50
CA ASN A 96 -6.08 14.52 -2.03
C ASN A 96 -5.51 13.58 -0.97
N SER A 97 -6.38 13.07 -0.10
CA SER A 97 -6.03 12.00 0.84
C SER A 97 -5.88 10.67 0.09
N PRO A 98 -4.72 10.01 0.18
CA PRO A 98 -4.56 8.66 -0.37
C PRO A 98 -5.36 7.65 0.43
N THR A 99 -5.62 6.49 -0.15
CA THR A 99 -6.21 5.37 0.60
C THR A 99 -5.31 4.94 1.75
N VAL A 100 -5.91 4.62 2.89
CA VAL A 100 -5.21 4.00 4.02
C VAL A 100 -5.24 2.47 3.98
N LEU A 101 -6.01 1.89 3.05
CA LEU A 101 -6.07 0.44 2.91
C LEU A 101 -4.73 -0.10 2.45
N ASN A 102 -4.21 -1.10 3.17
CA ASN A 102 -2.89 -1.70 2.91
C ASN A 102 -1.70 -0.71 2.97
N SER A 103 -1.87 0.49 3.52
CA SER A 103 -0.82 1.52 3.54
C SER A 103 0.44 1.10 4.30
N SER A 104 0.36 0.11 5.20
CA SER A 104 1.54 -0.48 5.87
C SER A 104 2.51 -1.17 4.91
N LEU A 105 2.07 -1.48 3.68
CA LEU A 105 2.89 -2.12 2.64
C LEU A 105 3.55 -1.10 1.70
N ASN A 106 3.26 0.19 1.86
CA ASN A 106 3.91 1.23 1.09
C ASN A 106 5.39 1.33 1.46
N VAL A 107 6.23 1.64 0.48
CA VAL A 107 7.68 1.84 0.67
C VAL A 107 7.97 3.00 1.61
N ALA A 108 7.15 4.04 1.58
CA ALA A 108 7.17 5.19 2.46
C ALA A 108 5.77 5.81 2.52
N GLN A 109 5.53 6.70 3.48
CA GLN A 109 4.25 7.34 3.71
C GLN A 109 4.28 8.82 3.29
N PHE A 110 3.09 9.40 3.10
CA PHE A 110 2.82 10.63 2.37
C PHE A 110 3.13 10.53 0.87
N TRP A 111 2.59 11.44 0.08
CA TRP A 111 2.79 11.48 -1.37
C TRP A 111 4.26 11.73 -1.77
N ASP A 112 5.01 12.39 -0.93
CA ASP A 112 6.42 12.75 -1.11
C ASP A 112 7.40 11.78 -0.42
N GLY A 113 6.89 10.75 0.26
CA GLY A 113 7.70 9.74 0.93
C GLY A 113 8.47 10.23 2.17
N ARG A 114 8.10 11.39 2.75
CA ARG A 114 8.86 12.01 3.86
C ARG A 114 8.79 11.25 5.19
N ALA A 115 7.89 10.29 5.35
CA ALA A 115 7.84 9.42 6.53
C ALA A 115 8.14 7.97 6.14
N ALA A 116 9.06 7.34 6.88
CA ALA A 116 9.54 5.99 6.57
C ALA A 116 8.48 4.91 6.82
N ASP A 117 7.57 5.13 7.75
CA ASP A 117 6.55 4.17 8.17
C ASP A 117 5.29 4.87 8.71
N LEU A 118 4.28 4.08 9.09
CA LEU A 118 3.02 4.60 9.64
C LEU A 118 3.21 5.25 11.02
N LYS A 119 4.17 4.82 11.82
CA LYS A 119 4.45 5.42 13.13
C LYS A 119 4.98 6.85 12.95
N ALA A 120 5.92 7.04 12.04
CA ALA A 120 6.45 8.36 11.70
C ALA A 120 5.40 9.26 11.02
N GLN A 121 4.48 8.67 10.26
CA GLN A 121 3.42 9.40 9.57
C GLN A 121 2.35 9.94 10.52
N ALA A 122 1.89 9.15 11.50
CA ALA A 122 0.67 9.41 12.26
C ALA A 122 0.65 10.76 13.00
N GLY A 123 1.80 11.25 13.48
CA GLY A 123 1.91 12.54 14.14
C GLY A 123 1.80 13.76 13.21
N GLY A 124 2.11 13.58 11.92
CA GLY A 124 2.13 14.67 10.95
C GLY A 124 0.79 15.38 10.77
N PRO A 125 -0.28 14.68 10.37
CA PRO A 125 -1.61 15.26 10.22
C PRO A 125 -2.18 15.88 11.48
N ILE A 126 -1.90 15.31 12.65
CA ILE A 126 -2.35 15.82 13.93
C ILE A 126 -1.75 17.20 14.18
N ALA A 127 -0.45 17.36 13.94
CA ALA A 127 0.27 18.61 14.14
C ALA A 127 0.03 19.65 13.02
N ASN A 128 -0.43 19.22 11.85
CA ASN A 128 -0.61 20.11 10.70
C ASN A 128 -1.79 21.06 10.90
N PRO A 129 -1.56 22.39 10.92
CA PRO A 129 -2.62 23.39 11.17
C PRO A 129 -3.74 23.38 10.12
N MET A 130 -3.50 22.89 8.92
CA MET A 130 -4.53 22.76 7.89
C MET A 130 -5.31 21.46 7.95
N GLU A 131 -4.77 20.41 8.61
CA GLU A 131 -5.41 19.11 8.71
C GLU A 131 -6.16 18.99 10.06
N MET A 132 -5.49 18.62 11.14
CA MET A 132 -6.11 18.46 12.45
C MET A 132 -5.83 19.62 13.41
N GLY A 133 -4.81 20.44 13.14
CA GLY A 133 -4.56 21.73 13.80
C GLY A 133 -4.04 21.64 15.23
N PHE A 134 -3.66 20.46 15.69
CA PHE A 134 -3.09 20.31 17.01
C PHE A 134 -1.63 20.72 17.01
N THR A 135 -1.28 21.79 17.74
CA THR A 135 0.13 22.15 17.94
C THR A 135 0.72 21.35 19.10
N PRO A 136 2.00 20.90 18.99
CA PRO A 136 2.66 20.09 20.02
C PRO A 136 2.66 20.71 21.42
N GLN A 137 2.53 22.01 21.52
CA GLN A 137 2.64 22.79 22.78
C GLN A 137 1.37 22.79 23.64
N GLY A 138 0.30 22.15 23.26
CA GLY A 138 -0.96 22.23 23.99
C GLY A 138 -1.76 20.94 24.11
N SER A 139 -1.26 19.82 23.57
CA SER A 139 -2.02 18.57 23.57
C SER A 139 -1.39 17.51 24.45
N PRO A 140 -2.04 17.12 25.56
CA PRO A 140 -1.61 15.98 26.37
C PRO A 140 -1.70 14.63 25.60
N HIS A 141 -2.27 14.62 24.40
CA HIS A 141 -2.49 13.41 23.62
C HIS A 141 -1.34 13.06 22.65
N ILE A 142 -0.47 14.03 22.30
CA ILE A 142 0.67 13.78 21.42
C ILE A 142 1.80 13.02 22.14
N GLU A 143 1.98 13.23 23.44
CA GLU A 143 2.96 12.47 24.22
C GLU A 143 2.68 10.96 24.25
N LEU A 144 1.40 10.56 24.15
CA LEU A 144 1.00 9.15 24.14
C LEU A 144 1.29 8.45 22.79
N MET A 145 1.49 9.19 21.71
CA MET A 145 1.79 8.63 20.39
C MET A 145 3.29 8.48 20.11
N GLY A 146 4.14 9.06 20.95
CA GLY A 146 5.60 9.00 20.84
C GLY A 146 6.28 7.94 21.70
N ALA A 147 5.52 7.19 22.47
CA ALA A 147 6.03 6.14 23.37
C ALA A 147 5.98 4.75 22.73
#